data_753df5ea5f4221b90a6351dfa643edad
#
_entry.id   753df5ea5f4221b90a6351dfa643edad
#
_cell.length_a   1.000
_cell.length_b   1.000
_cell.length_c   1.000
_cell.angle_alpha   90.00
_cell.angle_beta   90.00
_cell.angle_gamma   90.00
#
_symmetry.space_group_name_H-M   'P 1'
#
loop_
_entity.id
_entity.type
_entity.pdbx_description
1 polymer ?
#
loop_
_entity_poly.entity_id
_entity_poly.type
_entity_poly.pdbx_seq_one_letter_code
_entity_poly.pdbx_strand_id
1 'polypeptide(L)'
;SNKSVGDEIRIGRRGSMNGTVTVYGKSGHSAFYGTYINPCTALAKIISKLKSVPLDKGTKYMPPSNLEFTKMNVDNISENVVPQSASAKFNVRFNSTYKSTSLKKKLSKIINAVAKKENCKTKIDYKVSGEAFYTEPNKEIYMVKKVVKKVTGNNAKLNCRGGTSDSRFLGSIPRLELGLRNNTIHMVNERTSISDLKKLTKIYKNILHNYFT
;
A
#
# COMPACT_ATOMS: atom_id res chain seq x y z
N SER A 1 3.04 -2.08 17.90
CA SER A 1 2.74 -1.07 18.94
C SER A 1 3.41 0.26 18.61
N ASN A 2 2.78 1.39 18.92
CA ASN A 2 3.31 2.73 18.62
C ASN A 2 3.87 3.41 19.87
N LYS A 3 3.04 3.57 20.91
CA LYS A 3 3.40 4.31 22.13
C LYS A 3 3.90 3.41 23.25
N SER A 4 3.26 2.26 23.43
CA SER A 4 3.60 1.26 24.43
C SER A 4 3.27 -0.14 23.94
N VAL A 5 3.92 -1.16 24.50
CA VAL A 5 3.59 -2.57 24.18
C VAL A 5 2.12 -2.82 24.50
N GLY A 6 1.38 -3.35 23.54
CA GLY A 6 -0.04 -3.68 23.70
C GLY A 6 -1.01 -2.49 23.53
N ASP A 7 -0.58 -1.32 23.06
CA ASP A 7 -1.49 -0.22 22.72
C ASP A 7 -2.31 -0.51 21.43
N GLU A 8 -1.79 -1.37 20.55
CA GLU A 8 -2.42 -1.77 19.30
C GLU A 8 -2.30 -3.28 19.05
N ILE A 9 -3.34 -3.87 18.53
CA ILE A 9 -3.37 -5.21 17.92
C ILE A 9 -3.74 -5.04 16.46
N ARG A 10 -2.91 -5.55 15.56
CA ARG A 10 -3.16 -5.47 14.13
C ARG A 10 -3.87 -6.72 13.66
N ILE A 11 -5.04 -6.52 13.09
CA ILE A 11 -5.94 -7.59 12.61
C ILE A 11 -5.96 -7.70 11.09
N GLY A 12 -5.04 -7.01 10.42
CA GLY A 12 -4.88 -7.05 8.97
C GLY A 12 -3.83 -6.06 8.49
N ARG A 13 -3.56 -6.12 7.21
CA ARG A 13 -2.65 -5.20 6.50
C ARG A 13 -3.23 -4.84 5.15
N ARG A 14 -2.96 -3.61 4.72
CA ARG A 14 -3.23 -3.22 3.34
C ARG A 14 -2.32 -3.96 2.38
N GLY A 15 -2.84 -4.26 1.20
CA GLY A 15 -2.04 -4.73 0.08
C GLY A 15 -1.11 -3.65 -0.46
N SER A 16 -0.11 -4.08 -1.22
CA SER A 16 0.86 -3.21 -1.87
C SER A 16 1.11 -3.67 -3.30
N MET A 17 1.01 -2.74 -4.23
CA MET A 17 1.26 -2.98 -5.65
C MET A 17 2.05 -1.80 -6.22
N ASN A 18 3.10 -2.09 -6.96
CA ASN A 18 3.81 -1.12 -7.77
C ASN A 18 3.31 -1.19 -9.21
N GLY A 19 3.28 -0.06 -9.89
CA GLY A 19 2.99 0.02 -11.31
C GLY A 19 3.99 0.90 -12.03
N THR A 20 4.23 0.57 -13.29
CA THR A 20 4.94 1.42 -14.24
C THR A 20 4.03 1.63 -15.43
N VAL A 21 3.74 2.87 -15.78
CA VAL A 21 3.06 3.24 -17.00
C VAL A 21 4.05 3.89 -17.95
N THR A 22 4.14 3.37 -19.17
CA THR A 22 4.88 3.97 -20.28
C THR A 22 3.87 4.39 -21.33
N VAL A 23 3.93 5.64 -21.73
CA VAL A 23 3.08 6.25 -22.76
C VAL A 23 3.93 6.46 -24.00
N TYR A 24 3.45 5.99 -25.12
CA TYR A 24 4.09 6.13 -26.44
C TYR A 24 3.30 7.11 -27.31
N GLY A 25 4.00 8.09 -27.84
CA GLY A 25 3.48 9.05 -28.79
C GLY A 25 4.19 8.97 -30.13
N LYS A 26 4.33 10.11 -30.78
CA LYS A 26 5.10 10.31 -32.02
C LYS A 26 6.04 11.48 -31.83
N SER A 27 7.34 11.23 -31.98
CA SER A 27 8.38 12.27 -31.90
C SER A 27 8.23 13.27 -33.03
N GLY A 28 8.65 14.51 -32.80
CA GLY A 28 8.68 15.58 -33.79
C GLY A 28 9.19 16.89 -33.22
N HIS A 29 9.56 17.80 -34.09
CA HIS A 29 10.00 19.14 -33.69
C HIS A 29 8.83 19.97 -33.19
N SER A 30 8.95 20.60 -32.03
CA SER A 30 7.87 21.33 -31.34
C SER A 30 7.28 22.51 -32.15
N ALA A 31 8.04 23.06 -33.08
CA ALA A 31 7.57 24.12 -33.97
C ALA A 31 6.54 23.64 -35.01
N PHE A 32 6.46 22.36 -35.33
CA PHE A 32 5.55 21.81 -36.34
C PHE A 32 4.31 21.21 -35.73
N TYR A 33 3.41 22.05 -35.23
CA TYR A 33 2.17 21.62 -34.58
C TYR A 33 1.37 20.66 -35.47
N GLY A 34 0.80 19.61 -34.87
CA GLY A 34 0.01 18.59 -35.57
C GLY A 34 0.82 17.45 -36.20
N THR A 35 2.16 17.51 -36.25
CA THR A 35 3.01 16.47 -36.85
C THR A 35 3.45 15.43 -35.84
N TYR A 36 3.32 15.70 -34.54
CA TYR A 36 3.72 14.87 -33.41
C TYR A 36 2.53 14.50 -32.52
N ILE A 37 2.73 13.50 -31.65
CA ILE A 37 1.81 13.12 -30.58
C ILE A 37 2.61 13.15 -29.27
N ASN A 38 2.27 14.04 -28.36
CA ASN A 38 3.08 14.28 -27.16
C ASN A 38 2.74 13.34 -26.00
N PRO A 39 3.62 12.35 -25.67
CA PRO A 39 3.38 11.43 -24.58
C PRO A 39 3.53 12.08 -23.19
N CYS A 40 4.26 13.21 -23.06
CA CYS A 40 4.37 13.93 -21.79
C CYS A 40 3.04 14.56 -21.39
N THR A 41 2.33 15.19 -22.34
CA THR A 41 1.00 15.74 -22.11
C THR A 41 0.00 14.66 -21.73
N ALA A 42 0.03 13.52 -22.45
CA ALA A 42 -0.83 12.38 -22.14
C ALA A 42 -0.52 11.79 -20.75
N LEU A 43 0.75 11.64 -20.39
CA LEU A 43 1.17 11.14 -19.07
C LEU A 43 0.73 12.09 -17.94
N ALA A 44 0.87 13.40 -18.10
CA ALA A 44 0.41 14.39 -17.13
C ALA A 44 -1.11 14.30 -16.90
N LYS A 45 -1.91 14.13 -17.96
CA LYS A 45 -3.36 13.94 -17.88
C LYS A 45 -3.72 12.59 -17.20
N ILE A 46 -2.97 11.52 -17.47
CA ILE A 46 -3.14 10.21 -16.79
C ILE A 46 -2.89 10.36 -15.28
N ILE A 47 -1.79 11.01 -14.89
CA ILE A 47 -1.44 11.26 -13.49
C ILE A 47 -2.55 12.06 -12.80
N SER A 48 -2.96 13.18 -13.38
CA SER A 48 -4.03 14.03 -12.86
C SER A 48 -5.33 13.24 -12.69
N LYS A 49 -5.72 12.45 -13.71
CA LYS A 49 -6.93 11.63 -13.65
C LYS A 49 -6.88 10.57 -12.56
N LEU A 50 -5.76 9.86 -12.42
CA LEU A 50 -5.59 8.84 -11.37
C LEU A 50 -5.60 9.44 -9.96
N LYS A 51 -5.08 10.65 -9.78
CA LYS A 51 -5.10 11.36 -8.50
C LYS A 51 -6.47 11.95 -8.16
N SER A 52 -7.27 12.33 -9.15
CA SER A 52 -8.61 12.90 -8.94
C SER A 52 -9.69 11.87 -8.63
N VAL A 53 -9.45 10.57 -8.90
CA VAL A 53 -10.45 9.52 -8.69
C VAL A 53 -10.18 8.79 -7.38
N PRO A 54 -11.04 8.94 -6.36
CA PRO A 54 -10.96 8.14 -5.14
C PRO A 54 -11.08 6.66 -5.47
N LEU A 55 -10.18 5.83 -4.94
CA LEU A 55 -10.25 4.38 -5.12
C LEU A 55 -11.42 3.78 -4.33
N ASP A 56 -11.53 4.17 -3.06
CA ASP A 56 -12.57 3.77 -2.12
C ASP A 56 -12.63 4.74 -0.92
N LYS A 57 -13.55 4.48 0.01
CA LYS A 57 -13.74 5.27 1.24
C LYS A 57 -13.06 4.67 2.47
N GLY A 58 -12.32 3.56 2.32
CA GLY A 58 -11.80 2.79 3.45
C GLY A 58 -12.83 1.87 4.07
N THR A 59 -12.41 1.21 5.16
CA THR A 59 -13.26 0.35 5.99
C THR A 59 -13.14 0.77 7.46
N LYS A 60 -13.92 0.15 8.35
CA LYS A 60 -13.86 0.40 9.80
C LYS A 60 -12.43 0.34 10.37
N TYR A 61 -11.58 -0.56 9.84
CA TYR A 61 -10.25 -0.83 10.38
C TYR A 61 -9.11 -0.50 9.41
N MET A 62 -9.42 -0.24 8.12
CA MET A 62 -8.45 0.12 7.11
C MET A 62 -8.72 1.52 6.54
N PRO A 63 -7.69 2.36 6.42
CA PRO A 63 -7.84 3.64 5.73
C PRO A 63 -8.18 3.43 4.24
N PRO A 64 -8.64 4.48 3.54
CA PRO A 64 -8.82 4.44 2.09
C PRO A 64 -7.56 3.98 1.36
N SER A 65 -7.77 3.32 0.24
CA SER A 65 -6.68 2.99 -0.68
C SER A 65 -6.13 4.27 -1.29
N ASN A 66 -4.79 4.34 -1.41
CA ASN A 66 -4.13 5.49 -1.99
C ASN A 66 -3.10 5.08 -3.04
N LEU A 67 -2.96 5.94 -4.05
CA LEU A 67 -2.00 5.82 -5.13
C LEU A 67 -1.07 7.03 -5.10
N GLU A 68 0.26 6.78 -5.11
CA GLU A 68 1.28 7.82 -5.16
C GLU A 68 2.25 7.54 -6.30
N PHE A 69 2.53 8.58 -7.09
CA PHE A 69 3.58 8.54 -8.10
C PHE A 69 4.92 8.80 -7.42
N THR A 70 5.90 7.94 -7.71
CA THR A 70 7.21 7.95 -7.03
C THR A 70 8.37 8.31 -7.96
N LYS A 71 8.15 8.23 -9.28
CA LYS A 71 9.16 8.58 -10.28
C LYS A 71 8.48 8.96 -11.60
N MET A 72 9.04 9.95 -12.28
CA MET A 72 8.72 10.28 -13.68
C MET A 72 10.02 10.29 -14.47
N ASN A 73 9.98 9.82 -15.72
CA ASN A 73 11.13 9.76 -16.60
C ASN A 73 10.73 10.05 -18.04
N VAL A 74 11.52 10.88 -18.69
CA VAL A 74 11.45 11.21 -20.12
C VAL A 74 12.87 11.21 -20.65
N ASP A 75 13.20 10.22 -21.48
CA ASP A 75 14.50 10.15 -22.12
C ASP A 75 14.47 11.09 -23.36
N ASN A 76 14.78 12.35 -23.13
CA ASN A 76 14.84 13.39 -24.17
C ASN A 76 16.04 14.29 -23.91
N ILE A 77 16.88 14.47 -24.92
CA ILE A 77 18.11 15.27 -24.84
C ILE A 77 17.85 16.68 -25.35
N SER A 78 16.93 16.84 -26.33
CA SER A 78 16.69 18.11 -27.02
C SER A 78 15.46 18.81 -26.47
N GLU A 79 15.58 20.09 -26.14
CA GLU A 79 14.48 20.88 -25.56
C GLU A 79 13.36 21.20 -26.56
N ASN A 80 13.68 21.22 -27.85
CA ASN A 80 12.74 21.55 -28.93
C ASN A 80 12.18 20.34 -29.67
N VAL A 81 12.38 19.11 -29.15
CA VAL A 81 11.88 17.86 -29.71
C VAL A 81 10.87 17.23 -28.75
N VAL A 82 9.68 16.91 -29.25
CA VAL A 82 8.70 16.10 -28.53
C VAL A 82 9.22 14.66 -28.47
N PRO A 83 9.30 14.03 -27.28
CA PRO A 83 9.87 12.68 -27.13
C PRO A 83 8.97 11.58 -27.73
N GLN A 84 9.55 10.42 -27.98
CA GLN A 84 8.82 9.23 -28.46
C GLN A 84 8.02 8.58 -27.32
N SER A 85 8.50 8.67 -26.08
CA SER A 85 7.83 8.08 -24.90
C SER A 85 8.07 8.88 -23.63
N ALA A 86 7.17 8.67 -22.66
CA ALA A 86 7.31 9.16 -21.29
C ALA A 86 6.81 8.09 -20.34
N SER A 87 7.40 7.99 -19.14
CA SER A 87 7.01 6.98 -18.18
C SER A 87 6.89 7.51 -16.76
N ALA A 88 6.06 6.83 -15.94
CA ALA A 88 5.96 7.10 -14.52
C ALA A 88 5.82 5.80 -13.72
N LYS A 89 6.40 5.80 -12.52
CA LYS A 89 6.21 4.73 -11.52
C LYS A 89 5.29 5.21 -10.41
N PHE A 90 4.46 4.29 -9.93
CA PHE A 90 3.55 4.56 -8.82
C PHE A 90 3.46 3.37 -7.88
N ASN A 91 3.11 3.64 -6.62
CA ASN A 91 2.77 2.63 -5.63
C ASN A 91 1.32 2.80 -5.21
N VAL A 92 0.61 1.68 -5.06
CA VAL A 92 -0.76 1.64 -4.53
C VAL A 92 -0.78 0.86 -3.24
N ARG A 93 -1.29 1.48 -2.18
CA ARG A 93 -1.66 0.82 -0.94
C ARG A 93 -3.16 0.63 -0.93
N PHE A 94 -3.65 -0.61 -0.99
CA PHE A 94 -5.07 -0.91 -1.12
C PHE A 94 -5.59 -1.73 0.06
N ASN A 95 -6.82 -1.45 0.44
CA ASN A 95 -7.51 -2.17 1.52
C ASN A 95 -8.22 -3.43 1.00
N SER A 96 -8.92 -4.14 1.89
CA SER A 96 -9.59 -5.40 1.59
C SER A 96 -10.80 -5.29 0.64
N THR A 97 -11.20 -4.08 0.25
CA THR A 97 -12.23 -3.86 -0.77
C THR A 97 -11.79 -4.32 -2.16
N TYR A 98 -10.47 -4.35 -2.39
CA TYR A 98 -9.89 -4.78 -3.66
C TYR A 98 -9.07 -6.06 -3.52
N LYS A 99 -9.16 -6.89 -4.57
CA LYS A 99 -8.09 -7.81 -4.96
C LYS A 99 -7.17 -7.08 -5.93
N SER A 100 -5.88 -7.40 -5.94
CA SER A 100 -4.94 -6.77 -6.88
C SER A 100 -5.38 -6.90 -8.32
N THR A 101 -6.00 -8.02 -8.70
CA THR A 101 -6.52 -8.29 -10.05
C THR A 101 -7.61 -7.30 -10.46
N SER A 102 -8.58 -7.01 -9.59
CA SER A 102 -9.66 -6.04 -9.88
C SER A 102 -9.12 -4.61 -9.91
N LEU A 103 -8.16 -4.30 -9.04
CA LEU A 103 -7.53 -2.99 -8.99
C LEU A 103 -6.69 -2.71 -10.25
N LYS A 104 -5.89 -3.70 -10.72
CA LYS A 104 -5.19 -3.62 -12.01
C LYS A 104 -6.14 -3.30 -13.16
N LYS A 105 -7.26 -4.03 -13.27
CA LYS A 105 -8.28 -3.78 -14.31
C LYS A 105 -8.83 -2.36 -14.24
N LYS A 106 -9.17 -1.87 -13.04
CA LYS A 106 -9.69 -0.51 -12.82
C LYS A 106 -8.67 0.56 -13.25
N LEU A 107 -7.43 0.45 -12.80
CA LEU A 107 -6.38 1.41 -13.12
C LEU A 107 -6.04 1.40 -14.62
N SER A 108 -5.87 0.21 -15.22
CA SER A 108 -5.60 0.08 -16.66
C SER A 108 -6.73 0.67 -17.51
N LYS A 109 -7.99 0.48 -17.12
CA LYS A 109 -9.14 1.10 -17.82
C LYS A 109 -9.05 2.62 -17.83
N ILE A 110 -8.70 3.24 -16.69
CA ILE A 110 -8.56 4.70 -16.59
C ILE A 110 -7.38 5.18 -17.44
N ILE A 111 -6.22 4.53 -17.32
CA ILE A 111 -5.00 4.89 -18.06
C ILE A 111 -5.24 4.83 -19.56
N ASN A 112 -5.77 3.70 -20.04
CA ASN A 112 -6.00 3.50 -21.48
C ASN A 112 -7.07 4.47 -22.05
N ALA A 113 -8.10 4.78 -21.25
CA ALA A 113 -9.13 5.72 -21.68
C ALA A 113 -8.58 7.15 -21.87
N VAL A 114 -7.67 7.59 -20.98
CA VAL A 114 -7.02 8.90 -21.12
C VAL A 114 -6.03 8.88 -22.28
N ALA A 115 -5.19 7.85 -22.39
CA ALA A 115 -4.20 7.74 -23.48
C ALA A 115 -4.86 7.71 -24.87
N LYS A 116 -5.99 7.00 -25.01
CA LYS A 116 -6.77 6.97 -26.27
C LYS A 116 -7.25 8.35 -26.70
N LYS A 117 -7.67 9.19 -25.76
CA LYS A 117 -8.09 10.58 -26.05
C LYS A 117 -6.93 11.46 -26.54
N GLU A 118 -5.72 11.12 -26.16
CA GLU A 118 -4.48 11.82 -26.56
C GLU A 118 -3.79 11.13 -27.76
N ASN A 119 -4.44 10.17 -28.42
CA ASN A 119 -3.90 9.37 -29.53
C ASN A 119 -2.59 8.63 -29.18
N CYS A 120 -2.38 8.34 -27.90
CA CYS A 120 -1.21 7.64 -27.38
C CYS A 120 -1.49 6.16 -27.14
N LYS A 121 -0.43 5.33 -27.25
CA LYS A 121 -0.43 3.94 -26.80
C LYS A 121 0.17 3.85 -25.40
N THR A 122 -0.17 2.79 -24.66
CA THR A 122 0.38 2.57 -23.32
C THR A 122 0.89 1.14 -23.14
N LYS A 123 1.96 1.00 -22.34
CA LYS A 123 2.36 -0.25 -21.70
C LYS A 123 2.26 -0.07 -20.20
N ILE A 124 1.63 -1.03 -19.51
CA ILE A 124 1.42 -0.95 -18.07
C ILE A 124 1.91 -2.25 -17.44
N ASP A 125 2.92 -2.12 -16.60
CA ASP A 125 3.50 -3.25 -15.86
C ASP A 125 3.15 -3.13 -14.39
N TYR A 126 2.72 -4.24 -13.75
CA TYR A 126 2.36 -4.28 -12.33
C TYR A 126 3.17 -5.35 -11.59
N LYS A 127 3.68 -4.98 -10.40
CA LYS A 127 4.30 -5.91 -9.46
C LYS A 127 3.56 -5.87 -8.13
N VAL A 128 2.85 -6.94 -7.78
CA VAL A 128 2.15 -7.08 -6.50
C VAL A 128 3.15 -7.53 -5.45
N SER A 129 3.31 -6.74 -4.39
CA SER A 129 4.16 -7.09 -3.24
C SER A 129 3.39 -7.91 -2.20
N GLY A 130 2.06 -7.78 -2.16
CA GLY A 130 1.18 -8.55 -1.29
C GLY A 130 -0.27 -8.11 -1.40
N GLU A 131 -1.19 -9.06 -1.24
CA GLU A 131 -2.61 -8.80 -1.12
C GLU A 131 -2.95 -8.16 0.23
N ALA A 132 -4.06 -7.43 0.28
CA ALA A 132 -4.66 -7.03 1.55
C ALA A 132 -5.21 -8.27 2.27
N PHE A 133 -5.01 -8.33 3.59
CA PHE A 133 -5.65 -9.33 4.42
C PHE A 133 -6.30 -8.69 5.63
N TYR A 134 -7.35 -9.34 6.13
CA TYR A 134 -8.12 -8.87 7.27
C TYR A 134 -8.74 -10.05 7.99
N THR A 135 -8.63 -10.06 9.30
CA THR A 135 -9.33 -11.01 10.18
C THR A 135 -10.44 -10.27 10.91
N GLU A 136 -11.68 -10.69 10.70
CA GLU A 136 -12.82 -10.13 11.44
C GLU A 136 -12.60 -10.36 12.94
N PRO A 137 -12.85 -9.35 13.80
CA PRO A 137 -12.78 -9.51 15.24
C PRO A 137 -13.64 -10.68 15.74
N ASN A 138 -13.03 -11.65 16.37
CA ASN A 138 -13.60 -12.89 16.83
C ASN A 138 -13.22 -13.13 18.30
N LYS A 139 -13.65 -14.27 18.87
CA LYS A 139 -13.39 -14.63 20.27
C LYS A 139 -11.89 -14.65 20.62
N GLU A 140 -11.06 -15.14 19.72
CA GLU A 140 -9.61 -15.21 19.90
C GLU A 140 -8.97 -13.82 19.98
N ILE A 141 -9.36 -12.90 19.07
CA ILE A 141 -8.89 -11.50 19.08
C ILE A 141 -9.32 -10.79 20.37
N TYR A 142 -10.55 -11.02 20.82
CA TYR A 142 -11.02 -10.44 22.08
C TYR A 142 -10.35 -11.07 23.31
N MET A 143 -10.05 -12.36 23.30
CA MET A 143 -9.24 -13.03 24.34
C MET A 143 -7.85 -12.38 24.42
N VAL A 144 -7.15 -12.24 23.29
CA VAL A 144 -5.84 -11.56 23.23
C VAL A 144 -5.93 -10.12 23.76
N LYS A 145 -6.98 -9.38 23.41
CA LYS A 145 -7.22 -8.03 23.93
C LYS A 145 -7.38 -8.01 25.45
N LYS A 146 -8.10 -8.99 26.05
CA LYS A 146 -8.24 -9.13 27.51
C LYS A 146 -6.88 -9.44 28.16
N VAL A 147 -6.09 -10.33 27.58
CA VAL A 147 -4.75 -10.67 28.08
C VAL A 147 -3.83 -9.44 28.06
N VAL A 148 -3.83 -8.69 26.96
CA VAL A 148 -3.06 -7.45 26.85
C VAL A 148 -3.45 -6.46 27.95
N LYS A 149 -4.75 -6.24 28.14
CA LYS A 149 -5.24 -5.34 29.22
C LYS A 149 -4.81 -5.82 30.60
N LYS A 150 -4.88 -7.12 30.89
CA LYS A 150 -4.44 -7.70 32.17
C LYS A 150 -2.95 -7.49 32.44
N VAL A 151 -2.11 -7.62 31.43
CA VAL A 151 -0.64 -7.54 31.58
C VAL A 151 -0.12 -6.09 31.55
N THR A 152 -0.73 -5.21 30.73
CA THR A 152 -0.18 -3.87 30.47
C THR A 152 -1.05 -2.73 31.00
N GLY A 153 -2.31 -2.99 31.36
CA GLY A 153 -3.31 -1.94 31.63
C GLY A 153 -3.89 -1.29 30.36
N ASN A 154 -3.30 -1.53 29.19
CA ASN A 154 -3.70 -0.89 27.94
C ASN A 154 -4.99 -1.50 27.37
N ASN A 155 -5.90 -0.64 26.94
CA ASN A 155 -7.04 -1.08 26.13
C ASN A 155 -6.66 -1.04 24.65
N ALA A 156 -6.07 -2.12 24.15
CA ALA A 156 -5.54 -2.23 22.79
C ALA A 156 -6.55 -1.82 21.72
N LYS A 157 -6.14 -0.95 20.79
CA LYS A 157 -6.93 -0.57 19.60
C LYS A 157 -6.70 -1.59 18.49
N LEU A 158 -7.80 -2.09 17.91
CA LEU A 158 -7.74 -2.94 16.71
C LEU A 158 -7.57 -2.06 15.47
N ASN A 159 -6.60 -2.37 14.61
CA ASN A 159 -6.38 -1.66 13.36
C ASN A 159 -5.61 -2.51 12.34
N CYS A 160 -5.46 -1.97 11.11
CA CYS A 160 -4.74 -2.57 10.01
C CYS A 160 -3.64 -1.63 9.46
N ARG A 161 -3.04 -0.82 10.33
CA ARG A 161 -2.00 0.16 9.96
C ARG A 161 -0.63 -0.50 9.82
N GLY A 162 0.29 0.19 9.15
CA GLY A 162 1.70 -0.19 9.00
C GLY A 162 2.04 -0.73 7.62
N GLY A 163 3.30 -1.15 7.47
CA GLY A 163 3.85 -1.72 6.25
C GLY A 163 3.34 -3.13 5.95
N THR A 164 3.98 -3.77 4.98
CA THR A 164 3.74 -5.19 4.66
C THR A 164 4.25 -6.09 5.79
N SER A 165 3.65 -7.27 5.94
CA SER A 165 4.03 -8.26 6.94
C SER A 165 4.07 -9.65 6.33
N ASP A 166 4.90 -10.53 6.87
CA ASP A 166 5.01 -11.94 6.44
C ASP A 166 3.76 -12.76 6.79
N SER A 167 2.91 -12.25 7.70
CA SER A 167 1.57 -12.80 7.93
C SER A 167 0.75 -12.94 6.63
N ARG A 168 1.06 -12.17 5.57
CA ARG A 168 0.39 -12.28 4.25
C ARG A 168 0.50 -13.67 3.63
N PHE A 169 1.52 -14.45 4.01
CA PHE A 169 1.75 -15.80 3.47
C PHE A 169 0.92 -16.89 4.18
N LEU A 170 0.20 -16.58 5.24
CA LEU A 170 -0.63 -17.54 5.98
C LEU A 170 -1.96 -17.91 5.28
N GLY A 171 -2.14 -17.50 4.04
CA GLY A 171 -3.33 -17.85 3.23
C GLY A 171 -4.64 -17.37 3.86
N SER A 172 -5.57 -18.30 4.14
CA SER A 172 -6.89 -18.02 4.73
C SER A 172 -6.91 -18.13 6.26
N ILE A 173 -5.80 -18.50 6.90
CA ILE A 173 -5.73 -18.68 8.36
C ILE A 173 -6.01 -17.32 9.04
N PRO A 174 -6.98 -17.27 10.00
CA PRO A 174 -7.21 -16.08 10.82
C PRO A 174 -5.95 -15.70 11.59
N ARG A 175 -5.64 -14.41 11.62
CA ARG A 175 -4.37 -13.93 12.19
C ARG A 175 -4.49 -12.56 12.81
N LEU A 176 -3.65 -12.33 13.79
CA LEU A 176 -3.40 -11.02 14.37
C LEU A 176 -1.90 -10.82 14.54
N GLU A 177 -1.49 -9.57 14.69
CA GLU A 177 -0.10 -9.22 14.95
C GLU A 177 -0.03 -8.33 16.19
N LEU A 178 0.85 -8.73 17.09
CA LEU A 178 1.17 -8.02 18.31
C LEU A 178 2.68 -8.09 18.51
N GLY A 179 3.31 -6.96 18.80
CA GLY A 179 4.76 -6.91 18.90
C GLY A 179 5.28 -5.71 19.69
N LEU A 180 6.57 -5.53 19.65
CA LEU A 180 7.29 -4.41 20.26
C LEU A 180 6.90 -3.07 19.64
N ARG A 181 7.40 -1.97 20.24
CA ARG A 181 7.21 -0.62 19.71
C ARG A 181 8.00 -0.42 18.42
N ASN A 182 7.46 0.40 17.52
CA ASN A 182 8.05 0.68 16.21
C ASN A 182 8.83 2.01 16.15
N ASN A 183 9.09 2.65 17.28
CA ASN A 183 9.65 4.00 17.35
C ASN A 183 11.08 4.13 16.80
N THR A 184 11.82 3.03 16.71
CA THR A 184 13.18 3.01 16.15
C THR A 184 13.33 2.02 14.97
N ILE A 185 12.21 1.52 14.43
CA ILE A 185 12.24 0.56 13.31
C ILE A 185 12.95 1.16 12.09
N HIS A 186 13.88 0.41 11.50
CA HIS A 186 14.73 0.80 10.37
C HIS A 186 15.63 2.02 10.61
N MET A 187 15.82 2.40 11.87
CA MET A 187 16.77 3.46 12.24
C MET A 187 18.14 2.89 12.55
N VAL A 188 19.19 3.70 12.37
CA VAL A 188 20.49 3.42 12.97
C VAL A 188 20.30 3.34 14.48
N ASN A 189 20.84 2.30 15.13
CA ASN A 189 20.60 1.99 16.54
C ASN A 189 19.15 1.55 16.85
N GLU A 190 18.52 0.77 15.98
CA GLU A 190 17.25 0.13 16.28
C GLU A 190 17.34 -0.65 17.59
N ARG A 191 16.42 -0.38 18.51
CA ARG A 191 16.47 -0.92 19.88
C ARG A 191 15.09 -1.08 20.50
N THR A 192 15.01 -1.94 21.50
CA THR A 192 13.85 -2.05 22.39
C THR A 192 14.31 -2.11 23.86
N SER A 193 13.44 -1.77 24.80
CA SER A 193 13.74 -1.90 26.21
C SER A 193 13.57 -3.33 26.71
N ILE A 194 14.40 -3.75 27.68
CA ILE A 194 14.26 -5.03 28.36
C ILE A 194 12.88 -5.14 29.01
N SER A 195 12.36 -4.04 29.56
CA SER A 195 11.01 -3.99 30.14
C SER A 195 9.92 -4.32 29.14
N ASP A 196 10.01 -3.78 27.90
CA ASP A 196 9.05 -4.08 26.83
C ASP A 196 9.14 -5.53 26.38
N LEU A 197 10.35 -6.08 26.30
CA LEU A 197 10.57 -7.48 25.96
C LEU A 197 9.94 -8.41 27.00
N LYS A 198 10.18 -8.16 28.30
CA LYS A 198 9.58 -8.91 29.44
C LYS A 198 8.05 -8.83 29.40
N LYS A 199 7.47 -7.64 29.12
CA LYS A 199 6.01 -7.47 28.99
C LYS A 199 5.45 -8.27 27.83
N LEU A 200 6.08 -8.24 26.67
CA LEU A 200 5.65 -8.98 25.48
C LEU A 200 5.71 -10.50 25.74
N THR A 201 6.78 -10.99 26.35
CA THR A 201 6.93 -12.39 26.76
C THR A 201 5.79 -12.83 27.70
N LYS A 202 5.46 -12.00 28.70
CA LYS A 202 4.35 -12.27 29.62
C LYS A 202 3.00 -12.31 28.89
N ILE A 203 2.78 -11.42 27.90
CA ILE A 203 1.57 -11.42 27.08
C ILE A 203 1.48 -12.73 26.31
N TYR A 204 2.53 -13.15 25.59
CA TYR A 204 2.50 -14.37 24.80
C TYR A 204 2.29 -15.62 25.66
N LYS A 205 2.97 -15.72 26.81
CA LYS A 205 2.76 -16.82 27.75
C LYS A 205 1.28 -16.92 28.18
N ASN A 206 0.65 -15.80 28.51
CA ASN A 206 -0.76 -15.79 28.89
C ASN A 206 -1.71 -16.06 27.71
N ILE A 207 -1.38 -15.65 26.48
CA ILE A 207 -2.16 -15.99 25.29
C ILE A 207 -2.16 -17.51 25.10
N LEU A 208 -0.98 -18.14 25.10
CA LEU A 208 -0.86 -19.59 24.94
C LEU A 208 -1.64 -20.35 26.02
N HIS A 209 -1.49 -19.94 27.28
CA HIS A 209 -2.26 -20.54 28.38
C HIS A 209 -3.78 -20.43 28.15
N ASN A 210 -4.30 -19.24 27.87
CA ASN A 210 -5.75 -19.05 27.66
C ASN A 210 -6.29 -19.64 26.36
N TYR A 211 -5.44 -20.01 25.42
CA TYR A 211 -5.84 -20.61 24.15
C TYR A 211 -5.94 -22.14 24.25
N PHE A 212 -5.08 -22.76 25.07
CA PHE A 212 -5.00 -24.23 25.21
C PHE A 212 -5.64 -24.80 26.49
N THR A 213 -6.11 -23.93 27.39
CA THR A 213 -6.89 -24.32 28.57
C THR A 213 -8.30 -23.77 28.51
#